data_dbd0e056425c30d5ef07399e8c7ff5d9
#
_entry.id   dbd0e056425c30d5ef07399e8c7ff5d9
#
_cell.length_a   1.000
_cell.length_b   1.000
_cell.length_c   1.000
_cell.angle_alpha   90.00
_cell.angle_beta   90.00
_cell.angle_gamma   90.00
#
_symmetry.space_group_name_H-M   'P 1'
#
loop_
_entity.id
_entity.type
_entity.pdbx_description
1 polymer ?
#
loop_
_entity_poly.entity_id
_entity_poly.type
_entity_poly.pdbx_seq_one_letter_code
_entity_poly.pdbx_strand_id
1 'polypeptide(L)'
;MKRYMSAIAILVVVTILLTVTVGVAGDGNKPIVPKKKTMLWNGKDFMGWKMFLRDRAADVAKTWSVANGLVRCTGKPAGYMRTENDYADYLFHVEWRWPEKAGNNGVLVHMSGEDKVWPRSLECQLHSGNAGDFWVIDGIEIAEHAKGGPRVKGRRTIKLKDSSEKPLGQWNAYDIVCKDDWIVVFVNGVLQNVGTKCSDTSGKICLQSEGAVIEYRNIYIEPLE
;
A
#
# COMPACT_ATOMS: atom_id res chain seq x y z
N MET A 1 -15.64 75.83 35.10
CA MET A 1 -15.61 75.37 33.69
C MET A 1 -15.01 73.94 33.64
N LYS A 2 -15.86 72.92 33.59
CA LYS A 2 -15.42 71.53 33.49
C LYS A 2 -15.86 71.01 32.13
N ARG A 3 -14.88 70.64 31.29
CA ARG A 3 -15.09 70.02 29.96
C ARG A 3 -15.42 68.55 30.14
N TYR A 4 -16.54 68.08 29.65
CA TYR A 4 -16.86 66.70 29.56
C TYR A 4 -16.35 66.17 28.21
N MET A 5 -15.42 65.24 28.27
CA MET A 5 -15.01 64.44 27.09
C MET A 5 -15.84 63.14 27.09
N SER A 6 -16.70 62.98 26.12
CA SER A 6 -17.44 61.75 25.89
C SER A 6 -16.51 60.75 25.23
N ALA A 7 -16.31 59.62 25.88
CA ALA A 7 -15.64 58.43 25.30
C ALA A 7 -16.68 57.63 24.52
N ILE A 8 -16.51 57.53 23.22
CA ILE A 8 -17.27 56.62 22.36
C ILE A 8 -16.58 55.26 22.43
N ALA A 9 -17.21 54.30 23.10
CA ALA A 9 -16.77 52.93 23.09
C ALA A 9 -17.24 52.25 21.79
N ILE A 10 -16.32 51.94 20.90
CA ILE A 10 -16.59 51.11 19.70
C ILE A 10 -16.57 49.66 20.13
N LEU A 11 -17.76 49.05 20.16
CA LEU A 11 -17.91 47.60 20.40
C LEU A 11 -17.59 46.85 19.08
N VAL A 12 -16.42 46.28 18.98
CA VAL A 12 -16.09 45.37 17.88
C VAL A 12 -16.61 43.97 18.22
N VAL A 13 -17.73 43.60 17.60
CA VAL A 13 -18.22 42.22 17.65
C VAL A 13 -17.41 41.38 16.69
N VAL A 14 -16.48 40.61 17.23
CA VAL A 14 -15.76 39.57 16.45
C VAL A 14 -16.66 38.34 16.40
N THR A 15 -17.33 38.15 15.27
CA THR A 15 -18.05 36.91 14.99
C THR A 15 -17.07 35.84 14.58
N ILE A 16 -16.71 34.95 15.50
CA ILE A 16 -15.93 33.75 15.19
C ILE A 16 -16.88 32.78 14.49
N LEU A 17 -16.77 32.67 13.16
CA LEU A 17 -17.37 31.56 12.43
C LEU A 17 -16.57 30.30 12.75
N LEU A 18 -17.09 29.47 13.66
CA LEU A 18 -16.63 28.08 13.77
C LEU A 18 -17.14 27.34 12.53
N THR A 19 -16.27 27.15 11.54
CA THR A 19 -16.52 26.16 10.49
C THR A 19 -16.31 24.78 11.11
N VAL A 20 -17.39 24.14 11.51
CA VAL A 20 -17.39 22.72 11.84
C VAL A 20 -17.23 22.00 10.51
N THR A 21 -16.01 21.61 10.18
CA THR A 21 -15.76 20.60 9.15
C THR A 21 -16.28 19.29 9.71
N VAL A 22 -17.48 18.89 9.31
CA VAL A 22 -17.95 17.52 9.51
C VAL A 22 -17.08 16.65 8.63
N GLY A 23 -15.99 16.16 9.20
CA GLY A 23 -15.25 15.04 8.65
C GLY A 23 -16.22 13.87 8.64
N VAL A 24 -16.56 13.37 7.46
CA VAL A 24 -17.21 12.07 7.31
C VAL A 24 -16.20 11.06 7.86
N ALA A 25 -16.33 10.74 9.15
CA ALA A 25 -15.63 9.60 9.73
C ALA A 25 -16.22 8.39 9.04
N GLY A 26 -15.50 7.85 8.07
CA GLY A 26 -15.71 6.47 7.65
C GLY A 26 -15.62 5.61 8.92
N ASP A 27 -16.45 4.58 9.00
CA ASP A 27 -16.53 3.59 10.09
C ASP A 27 -15.20 2.79 10.13
N GLY A 28 -14.12 3.46 10.52
CA GLY A 28 -12.76 2.95 10.46
C GLY A 28 -12.34 2.43 11.82
N ASN A 29 -12.32 1.09 11.97
CA ASN A 29 -11.49 0.47 13.00
C ASN A 29 -10.08 1.08 12.92
N LYS A 30 -9.50 1.46 14.07
CA LYS A 30 -8.12 1.97 14.10
C LYS A 30 -7.19 0.96 13.44
N PRO A 31 -6.20 1.42 12.64
CA PRO A 31 -5.22 0.53 12.05
C PRO A 31 -4.53 -0.35 13.10
N ILE A 32 -4.29 -1.59 12.76
CA ILE A 32 -3.60 -2.54 13.63
C ILE A 32 -2.10 -2.28 13.54
N VAL A 33 -1.47 -1.98 14.67
CA VAL A 33 -0.02 -2.01 14.83
C VAL A 33 0.35 -3.37 15.42
N PRO A 34 1.11 -4.23 14.72
CA PRO A 34 1.42 -5.56 15.21
C PRO A 34 2.30 -5.49 16.46
N LYS A 35 2.01 -6.33 17.46
CA LYS A 35 2.81 -6.48 18.69
C LYS A 35 3.64 -7.77 18.69
N LYS A 36 3.46 -8.60 17.69
CA LYS A 36 4.17 -9.86 17.46
C LYS A 36 4.05 -10.24 16.00
N LYS A 37 4.90 -11.15 15.55
CA LYS A 37 4.76 -11.77 14.22
C LYS A 37 3.35 -12.33 14.05
N THR A 38 2.67 -11.92 13.00
CA THR A 38 1.30 -12.31 12.70
C THR A 38 1.22 -12.80 11.25
N MET A 39 0.89 -14.07 11.07
CA MET A 39 0.67 -14.63 9.75
C MET A 39 -0.61 -14.03 9.15
N LEU A 40 -0.49 -13.40 8.00
CA LEU A 40 -1.63 -12.93 7.21
C LEU A 40 -2.16 -14.04 6.28
N TRP A 41 -1.34 -15.05 6.02
CA TRP A 41 -1.69 -16.23 5.25
C TRP A 41 -1.62 -17.49 6.13
N ASN A 42 -2.72 -18.24 6.19
CA ASN A 42 -2.84 -19.43 7.05
C ASN A 42 -2.46 -20.75 6.35
N GLY A 43 -2.09 -20.71 5.07
CA GLY A 43 -1.72 -21.89 4.26
C GLY A 43 -2.90 -22.73 3.75
N LYS A 44 -4.16 -22.35 4.02
CA LYS A 44 -5.34 -23.20 3.76
C LYS A 44 -6.42 -22.50 2.94
N ASP A 45 -6.77 -21.27 3.29
CA ASP A 45 -7.89 -20.54 2.70
C ASP A 45 -7.65 -19.03 2.76
N PHE A 46 -8.54 -18.25 2.20
CA PHE A 46 -8.43 -16.80 2.13
C PHE A 46 -9.09 -16.07 3.32
N MET A 47 -9.19 -16.71 4.49
CA MET A 47 -9.70 -16.06 5.69
C MET A 47 -8.86 -14.80 6.01
N GLY A 48 -9.52 -13.66 6.26
CA GLY A 48 -8.89 -12.36 6.49
C GLY A 48 -8.56 -11.59 5.21
N TRP A 49 -8.90 -12.13 4.04
CA TRP A 49 -8.68 -11.50 2.75
C TRP A 49 -9.99 -11.30 1.97
N LYS A 50 -10.08 -10.19 1.25
CA LYS A 50 -11.14 -9.90 0.28
C LYS A 50 -10.54 -9.74 -1.11
N MET A 51 -11.25 -10.27 -2.12
CA MET A 51 -10.84 -10.19 -3.52
C MET A 51 -11.66 -9.15 -4.26
N PHE A 52 -10.96 -8.35 -5.06
CA PHE A 52 -11.56 -7.44 -6.02
C PHE A 52 -11.02 -7.78 -7.41
N LEU A 53 -11.91 -7.97 -8.37
CA LEU A 53 -11.58 -8.18 -9.78
C LEU A 53 -12.25 -7.10 -10.63
N ARG A 54 -11.55 -6.63 -11.66
CA ARG A 54 -12.11 -5.66 -12.64
C ARG A 54 -13.42 -6.15 -13.24
N ASP A 55 -13.44 -7.40 -13.66
CA ASP A 55 -14.66 -8.09 -14.06
C ASP A 55 -15.35 -8.61 -12.80
N ARG A 56 -16.42 -7.91 -12.37
CA ARG A 56 -17.19 -8.25 -11.17
C ARG A 56 -17.98 -9.54 -11.28
N ALA A 57 -18.21 -10.03 -12.53
CA ALA A 57 -18.87 -11.29 -12.79
C ALA A 57 -17.89 -12.48 -12.87
N ALA A 58 -16.58 -12.21 -12.87
CA ALA A 58 -15.57 -13.26 -12.94
C ALA A 58 -15.57 -14.13 -11.67
N ASP A 59 -15.41 -15.43 -11.89
CA ASP A 59 -15.22 -16.38 -10.81
C ASP A 59 -13.84 -16.16 -10.15
N VAL A 60 -13.85 -15.72 -8.89
CA VAL A 60 -12.65 -15.47 -8.10
C VAL A 60 -11.74 -16.70 -8.03
N ALA A 61 -12.33 -17.92 -7.93
CA ALA A 61 -11.57 -19.16 -7.82
C ALA A 61 -10.74 -19.49 -9.07
N LYS A 62 -11.08 -18.91 -10.23
CA LYS A 62 -10.27 -19.01 -11.46
C LYS A 62 -9.08 -18.06 -11.47
N THR A 63 -9.09 -17.03 -10.63
CA THR A 63 -8.00 -16.06 -10.51
C THR A 63 -7.09 -16.39 -9.34
N TRP A 64 -7.69 -16.68 -8.19
CA TRP A 64 -7.01 -16.95 -6.93
C TRP A 64 -7.31 -18.36 -6.46
N SER A 65 -6.29 -19.14 -6.20
CA SER A 65 -6.42 -20.50 -5.70
C SER A 65 -5.35 -20.80 -4.66
N VAL A 66 -5.62 -21.85 -3.87
CA VAL A 66 -4.67 -22.42 -2.92
C VAL A 66 -4.24 -23.78 -3.41
N ALA A 67 -2.93 -23.98 -3.52
CA ALA A 67 -2.37 -25.29 -3.88
C ALA A 67 -1.08 -25.52 -3.09
N ASN A 68 -1.01 -26.66 -2.38
CA ASN A 68 0.17 -27.05 -1.60
C ASN A 68 0.64 -25.97 -0.59
N GLY A 69 -0.31 -25.28 0.07
CA GLY A 69 -0.01 -24.20 1.02
C GLY A 69 0.42 -22.89 0.37
N LEU A 70 0.39 -22.78 -0.95
CA LEU A 70 0.73 -21.59 -1.70
C LEU A 70 -0.53 -20.85 -2.15
N VAL A 71 -0.45 -19.53 -2.18
CA VAL A 71 -1.39 -18.70 -2.94
C VAL A 71 -0.92 -18.67 -4.38
N ARG A 72 -1.77 -19.07 -5.32
CA ARG A 72 -1.54 -18.96 -6.76
C ARG A 72 -2.51 -17.94 -7.36
N CYS A 73 -1.97 -16.98 -8.08
CA CYS A 73 -2.73 -16.01 -8.87
C CYS A 73 -2.46 -16.20 -10.35
N THR A 74 -3.51 -16.25 -11.18
CA THR A 74 -3.36 -16.38 -12.65
C THR A 74 -3.01 -15.08 -13.33
N GLY A 75 -3.15 -13.94 -12.63
CA GLY A 75 -2.92 -12.60 -13.16
C GLY A 75 -4.08 -12.06 -14.03
N LYS A 76 -5.17 -12.79 -14.18
CA LYS A 76 -6.33 -12.37 -14.99
C LYS A 76 -7.65 -12.88 -14.38
N PRO A 77 -8.70 -12.03 -14.38
CA PRO A 77 -8.72 -10.61 -14.74
C PRO A 77 -7.89 -9.75 -13.76
N ALA A 78 -7.58 -8.51 -14.15
CA ALA A 78 -6.88 -7.57 -13.29
C ALA A 78 -7.69 -7.28 -12.00
N GLY A 79 -6.99 -7.10 -10.91
CA GLY A 79 -7.56 -6.85 -9.58
C GLY A 79 -6.54 -7.12 -8.48
N TYR A 80 -7.01 -7.51 -7.33
CA TYR A 80 -6.15 -7.85 -6.17
C TYR A 80 -6.90 -8.69 -5.13
N MET A 81 -6.15 -9.33 -4.25
CA MET A 81 -6.60 -9.70 -2.92
C MET A 81 -6.06 -8.69 -1.91
N ARG A 82 -6.87 -8.28 -0.96
CA ARG A 82 -6.51 -7.33 0.09
C ARG A 82 -6.86 -7.83 1.48
N THR A 83 -6.12 -7.39 2.48
CA THR A 83 -6.49 -7.64 3.88
C THR A 83 -7.85 -7.01 4.21
N GLU A 84 -8.58 -7.61 5.15
CA GLU A 84 -9.80 -7.01 5.68
C GLU A 84 -9.50 -5.83 6.60
N ASN A 85 -8.44 -5.94 7.39
CA ASN A 85 -8.01 -4.91 8.33
C ASN A 85 -7.03 -3.93 7.69
N ASP A 86 -6.98 -2.73 8.26
CA ASP A 86 -5.94 -1.75 8.01
C ASP A 86 -4.76 -1.96 8.97
N TYR A 87 -3.55 -1.68 8.49
CA TYR A 87 -2.31 -1.83 9.26
C TYR A 87 -1.48 -0.57 9.22
N ALA A 88 -0.71 -0.33 10.29
CA ALA A 88 0.28 0.74 10.41
C ALA A 88 1.50 0.23 11.18
N ASP A 89 2.64 0.86 10.98
CA ASP A 89 3.89 0.59 11.71
C ASP A 89 4.26 -0.89 11.76
N TYR A 90 4.59 -1.44 10.60
CA TYR A 90 4.89 -2.88 10.45
C TYR A 90 6.05 -3.13 9.47
N LEU A 91 6.68 -4.29 9.63
CA LEU A 91 7.40 -4.95 8.55
C LEU A 91 6.46 -5.96 7.90
N PHE A 92 6.19 -5.81 6.61
CA PHE A 92 5.47 -6.80 5.82
C PHE A 92 6.46 -7.68 5.06
N HIS A 93 6.28 -8.98 5.16
CA HIS A 93 7.07 -9.96 4.43
C HIS A 93 6.20 -10.81 3.53
N VAL A 94 6.66 -11.04 2.30
CA VAL A 94 6.08 -12.01 1.37
C VAL A 94 7.15 -12.63 0.49
N GLU A 95 7.07 -13.94 0.29
CA GLU A 95 7.87 -14.60 -0.74
C GLU A 95 7.03 -14.81 -1.99
N TRP A 96 7.64 -14.56 -3.17
CA TRP A 96 6.98 -14.77 -4.46
C TRP A 96 7.91 -15.47 -5.44
N ARG A 97 7.31 -16.10 -6.47
CA ARG A 97 8.01 -16.56 -7.65
C ARG A 97 7.14 -16.50 -8.90
N TRP A 98 7.79 -16.45 -10.02
CA TRP A 98 7.20 -16.61 -11.34
C TRP A 98 7.38 -18.05 -11.77
N PRO A 99 6.38 -18.94 -11.67
CA PRO A 99 6.59 -20.37 -11.90
C PRO A 99 6.73 -20.74 -13.39
N GLU A 100 6.13 -19.95 -14.29
CA GLU A 100 6.04 -20.27 -15.71
C GLU A 100 6.81 -19.26 -16.57
N LYS A 101 6.52 -17.98 -16.41
CA LYS A 101 7.14 -16.89 -17.16
C LYS A 101 7.16 -15.63 -16.35
N ALA A 102 8.13 -14.77 -16.61
CA ALA A 102 8.20 -13.44 -16.05
C ALA A 102 6.96 -12.61 -16.40
N GLY A 103 6.53 -11.74 -15.49
CA GLY A 103 5.32 -10.96 -15.68
C GLY A 103 5.29 -9.68 -14.87
N ASN A 104 4.08 -9.14 -14.75
CA ASN A 104 3.77 -7.97 -13.94
C ASN A 104 2.87 -8.35 -12.77
N ASN A 105 3.12 -7.72 -11.63
CA ASN A 105 2.33 -7.79 -10.40
C ASN A 105 2.85 -6.75 -9.43
N GLY A 106 2.20 -6.57 -8.26
CA GLY A 106 2.64 -5.63 -7.24
C GLY A 106 2.07 -5.95 -5.86
N VAL A 107 2.72 -5.39 -4.85
CA VAL A 107 2.20 -5.29 -3.49
C VAL A 107 1.74 -3.85 -3.28
N LEU A 108 0.46 -3.65 -2.95
CA LEU A 108 -0.04 -2.32 -2.60
C LEU A 108 0.01 -2.19 -1.07
N VAL A 109 0.59 -1.11 -0.58
CA VAL A 109 0.56 -0.75 0.83
C VAL A 109 -0.24 0.52 1.05
N HIS A 110 -0.79 0.69 2.24
CA HIS A 110 -1.65 1.81 2.63
C HIS A 110 -2.86 2.01 1.70
N MET A 111 -3.38 0.89 1.14
CA MET A 111 -4.56 0.96 0.31
C MET A 111 -5.75 1.48 1.11
N SER A 112 -6.39 2.52 0.61
CA SER A 112 -7.52 3.21 1.24
C SER A 112 -8.63 3.51 0.25
N GLY A 113 -9.79 3.90 0.80
CA GLY A 113 -10.99 4.21 0.01
C GLY A 113 -11.69 2.98 -0.55
N GLU A 114 -12.50 3.19 -1.59
CA GLU A 114 -13.32 2.15 -2.21
C GLU A 114 -12.51 1.17 -3.06
N ASP A 115 -12.99 -0.06 -3.17
CA ASP A 115 -12.43 -1.08 -4.06
C ASP A 115 -12.60 -0.67 -5.53
N LYS A 116 -11.49 -0.45 -6.23
CA LYS A 116 -11.39 -0.20 -7.68
C LYS A 116 -10.10 -0.79 -8.22
N VAL A 117 -9.96 -0.93 -9.52
CA VAL A 117 -8.80 -1.65 -10.13
C VAL A 117 -7.45 -1.04 -9.73
N TRP A 118 -7.41 0.27 -9.59
CA TRP A 118 -6.24 1.02 -9.15
C TRP A 118 -6.64 1.88 -7.94
N PRO A 119 -6.73 1.27 -6.74
CA PRO A 119 -7.15 1.99 -5.54
C PRO A 119 -6.03 2.91 -5.05
N ARG A 120 -6.40 3.94 -4.27
CA ARG A 120 -5.42 4.81 -3.62
C ARG A 120 -4.44 3.97 -2.79
N SER A 121 -3.17 3.99 -3.17
CA SER A 121 -2.12 3.15 -2.54
C SER A 121 -0.74 3.50 -3.09
N LEU A 122 0.31 3.14 -2.35
CA LEU A 122 1.65 3.04 -2.91
C LEU A 122 1.89 1.59 -3.35
N GLU A 123 2.16 1.39 -4.63
CA GLU A 123 2.54 0.09 -5.14
C GLU A 123 4.05 -0.12 -5.02
N CYS A 124 4.41 -1.19 -4.34
CA CYS A 124 5.74 -1.77 -4.33
C CYS A 124 5.78 -2.82 -5.46
N GLN A 125 6.38 -2.44 -6.58
CA GLN A 125 6.32 -3.16 -7.85
C GLN A 125 6.96 -4.54 -7.78
N LEU A 126 6.33 -5.54 -8.43
CA LEU A 126 6.87 -6.89 -8.65
C LEU A 126 7.08 -7.23 -10.13
N HIS A 127 6.93 -6.25 -11.06
CA HIS A 127 7.26 -6.51 -12.46
C HIS A 127 8.68 -7.06 -12.57
N SER A 128 8.85 -8.21 -13.24
CA SER A 128 10.13 -8.90 -13.33
C SER A 128 11.24 -7.99 -13.87
N GLY A 129 12.36 -7.94 -13.17
CA GLY A 129 13.48 -7.02 -13.38
C GLY A 129 13.30 -5.64 -12.73
N ASN A 130 12.10 -5.30 -12.28
CA ASN A 130 11.76 -4.00 -11.70
C ASN A 130 11.20 -4.07 -10.28
N ALA A 131 11.26 -5.24 -9.62
CA ALA A 131 10.85 -5.37 -8.24
C ALA A 131 11.58 -4.36 -7.35
N GLY A 132 10.80 -3.60 -6.57
CA GLY A 132 11.31 -2.51 -5.74
C GLY A 132 11.11 -1.10 -6.31
N ASP A 133 10.58 -0.92 -7.52
CA ASP A 133 10.10 0.39 -7.95
C ASP A 133 8.85 0.78 -7.16
N PHE A 134 8.60 2.09 -7.03
CA PHE A 134 7.33 2.59 -6.53
C PHE A 134 6.43 3.11 -7.64
N TRP A 135 5.12 2.89 -7.49
CA TRP A 135 4.10 3.54 -8.29
C TRP A 135 3.11 4.25 -7.37
N VAL A 136 2.95 5.57 -7.57
CA VAL A 136 1.94 6.35 -6.86
C VAL A 136 0.59 6.17 -7.56
N ILE A 137 -0.43 5.75 -6.83
CA ILE A 137 -1.74 5.43 -7.37
C ILE A 137 -2.81 6.27 -6.69
N ASP A 138 -3.67 6.89 -7.50
CA ASP A 138 -4.87 7.60 -7.06
C ASP A 138 -4.61 8.67 -6.00
N GLY A 139 -3.56 9.48 -6.23
CA GLY A 139 -3.26 10.64 -5.42
C GLY A 139 -2.50 10.38 -4.13
N ILE A 140 -2.01 9.15 -3.88
CA ILE A 140 -0.99 8.97 -2.82
C ILE A 140 0.31 9.68 -3.24
N GLU A 141 1.01 10.26 -2.29
CA GLU A 141 2.24 11.00 -2.55
C GLU A 141 3.39 10.51 -1.68
N ILE A 142 4.60 10.56 -2.23
CA ILE A 142 5.88 10.41 -1.51
C ILE A 142 6.83 11.50 -1.97
N ALA A 143 7.72 11.97 -1.08
CA ALA A 143 8.63 13.07 -1.37
C ALA A 143 9.55 12.78 -2.57
N GLU A 144 10.01 11.55 -2.74
CA GLU A 144 10.89 11.11 -3.81
C GLU A 144 10.23 11.22 -5.18
N HIS A 145 8.89 11.00 -5.25
CA HIS A 145 8.11 11.16 -6.47
C HIS A 145 7.81 12.65 -6.73
N ALA A 146 7.34 13.38 -5.72
CA ALA A 146 6.96 14.79 -5.82
C ALA A 146 8.12 15.70 -6.21
N LYS A 147 9.34 15.41 -5.73
CA LYS A 147 10.56 16.14 -6.10
C LYS A 147 10.93 15.99 -7.59
N GLY A 148 10.42 14.97 -8.25
CA GLY A 148 10.83 14.64 -9.61
C GLY A 148 12.27 14.13 -9.68
N GLY A 149 12.89 14.28 -10.85
CA GLY A 149 14.28 13.88 -11.09
C GLY A 149 14.42 12.62 -11.97
N PRO A 150 15.65 12.13 -12.18
CA PRO A 150 15.95 11.12 -13.19
C PRO A 150 15.29 9.76 -12.95
N ARG A 151 14.97 9.46 -11.69
CA ARG A 151 14.29 8.22 -11.32
C ARG A 151 12.77 8.25 -11.50
N VAL A 152 12.16 9.44 -11.69
CA VAL A 152 10.72 9.59 -11.85
C VAL A 152 10.32 9.48 -13.31
N LYS A 153 9.44 8.54 -13.63
CA LYS A 153 8.88 8.30 -14.98
C LYS A 153 7.37 8.13 -14.89
N GLY A 154 6.61 9.16 -15.23
CA GLY A 154 5.17 9.19 -15.02
C GLY A 154 4.84 8.97 -13.54
N ARG A 155 4.04 7.97 -13.20
CA ARG A 155 3.71 7.61 -11.80
C ARG A 155 4.76 6.74 -11.11
N ARG A 156 5.81 6.33 -11.81
CA ARG A 156 6.84 5.42 -11.33
C ARG A 156 8.03 6.18 -10.73
N THR A 157 8.53 5.73 -9.60
CA THR A 157 9.84 6.10 -9.04
C THR A 157 10.74 4.86 -9.08
N ILE A 158 11.72 4.90 -9.98
CA ILE A 158 12.64 3.77 -10.24
C ILE A 158 13.45 3.50 -8.97
N LYS A 159 13.72 2.22 -8.69
CA LYS A 159 14.54 1.75 -7.57
C LYS A 159 15.96 2.30 -7.59
N LEU A 160 16.61 2.23 -6.45
CA LEU A 160 17.94 2.81 -6.20
C LEU A 160 19.09 1.97 -6.77
N LYS A 161 18.87 0.67 -6.94
CA LYS A 161 19.90 -0.31 -7.34
C LYS A 161 19.39 -1.23 -8.44
N ASP A 162 20.29 -1.92 -9.10
CA ASP A 162 19.95 -2.99 -10.03
C ASP A 162 19.10 -4.07 -9.35
N SER A 163 18.35 -4.81 -10.17
CA SER A 163 17.49 -5.88 -9.65
C SER A 163 18.29 -6.93 -8.90
N SER A 164 17.82 -7.24 -7.69
CA SER A 164 18.31 -8.35 -6.86
C SER A 164 17.44 -9.60 -6.98
N GLU A 165 16.53 -9.63 -7.97
CA GLU A 165 15.67 -10.79 -8.20
C GLU A 165 16.47 -12.02 -8.63
N LYS A 166 16.02 -13.16 -8.13
CA LYS A 166 16.56 -14.47 -8.53
C LYS A 166 15.98 -14.92 -9.87
N PRO A 167 16.64 -15.84 -10.56
CA PRO A 167 16.15 -16.41 -11.81
C PRO A 167 14.71 -16.94 -11.74
N LEU A 168 14.07 -17.02 -12.90
CA LEU A 168 12.72 -17.56 -13.07
C LEU A 168 12.54 -18.90 -12.33
N GLY A 169 11.40 -19.10 -11.69
CA GLY A 169 11.07 -20.28 -10.90
C GLY A 169 11.62 -20.27 -9.47
N GLN A 170 12.60 -19.43 -9.16
CA GLN A 170 13.14 -19.34 -7.80
C GLN A 170 12.35 -18.38 -6.93
N TRP A 171 12.31 -18.67 -5.62
CA TRP A 171 11.64 -17.84 -4.62
C TRP A 171 12.44 -16.58 -4.32
N ASN A 172 11.78 -15.45 -4.41
CA ASN A 172 12.24 -14.14 -3.96
C ASN A 172 11.56 -13.77 -2.66
N ALA A 173 12.20 -12.91 -1.87
CA ALA A 173 11.64 -12.35 -0.66
C ALA A 173 11.47 -10.82 -0.82
N TYR A 174 10.34 -10.30 -0.38
CA TYR A 174 10.04 -8.89 -0.29
C TYR A 174 9.82 -8.51 1.17
N ASP A 175 10.64 -7.59 1.67
CA ASP A 175 10.47 -6.99 2.98
C ASP A 175 10.12 -5.51 2.79
N ILE A 176 8.96 -5.11 3.26
CA ILE A 176 8.45 -3.74 3.15
C ILE A 176 8.24 -3.20 4.57
N VAL A 177 9.06 -2.23 4.95
CA VAL A 177 8.93 -1.52 6.22
C VAL A 177 8.06 -0.29 6.01
N CYS A 178 6.95 -0.23 6.72
CA CYS A 178 6.07 0.94 6.81
C CYS A 178 6.17 1.49 8.23
N LYS A 179 6.79 2.66 8.40
CA LYS A 179 6.95 3.31 9.70
C LYS A 179 6.61 4.80 9.61
N ASP A 180 5.59 5.21 10.36
CA ASP A 180 5.07 6.58 10.26
C ASP A 180 4.79 6.92 8.78
N ASP A 181 5.45 7.94 8.23
CA ASP A 181 5.34 8.35 6.82
C ASP A 181 6.47 7.80 5.93
N TRP A 182 7.21 6.76 6.39
CA TRP A 182 8.30 6.12 5.65
C TRP A 182 7.89 4.74 5.12
N ILE A 183 8.29 4.47 3.89
CA ILE A 183 8.14 3.14 3.26
C ILE A 183 9.49 2.75 2.69
N VAL A 184 10.06 1.65 3.19
CA VAL A 184 11.38 1.15 2.78
C VAL A 184 11.23 -0.26 2.24
N VAL A 185 11.85 -0.54 1.10
CA VAL A 185 11.65 -1.79 0.36
C VAL A 185 12.96 -2.52 0.14
N PHE A 186 12.98 -3.79 0.54
CA PHE A 186 14.10 -4.69 0.29
C PHE A 186 13.63 -5.89 -0.56
N VAL A 187 14.41 -6.23 -1.58
CA VAL A 187 14.23 -7.45 -2.37
C VAL A 187 15.43 -8.35 -2.13
N ASN A 188 15.18 -9.57 -1.64
CA ASN A 188 16.23 -10.52 -1.25
C ASN A 188 17.29 -9.90 -0.32
N GLY A 189 16.85 -9.07 0.64
CA GLY A 189 17.72 -8.37 1.60
C GLY A 189 18.47 -7.16 1.04
N VAL A 190 18.31 -6.83 -0.24
CA VAL A 190 18.95 -5.66 -0.87
C VAL A 190 17.97 -4.48 -0.85
N LEU A 191 18.38 -3.36 -0.25
CA LEU A 191 17.60 -2.12 -0.28
C LEU A 191 17.36 -1.70 -1.73
N GLN A 192 16.10 -1.61 -2.13
CA GLN A 192 15.71 -1.23 -3.48
C GLN A 192 15.13 0.19 -3.54
N ASN A 193 14.32 0.59 -2.56
CA ASN A 193 13.74 1.94 -2.58
C ASN A 193 13.41 2.47 -1.17
N VAL A 194 13.29 3.79 -1.09
CA VAL A 194 12.84 4.52 0.10
C VAL A 194 11.84 5.57 -0.36
N GLY A 195 10.68 5.61 0.25
CA GLY A 195 9.67 6.65 0.13
C GLY A 195 9.53 7.35 1.49
N THR A 196 9.56 8.67 1.49
CA THR A 196 9.40 9.50 2.69
C THR A 196 8.25 10.48 2.50
N LYS A 197 7.70 10.98 3.61
CA LYS A 197 6.54 11.87 3.61
C LYS A 197 5.38 11.28 2.81
N CYS A 198 5.15 9.98 3.00
CA CYS A 198 3.99 9.36 2.42
C CYS A 198 2.71 10.01 2.97
N SER A 199 1.81 10.41 2.07
CA SER A 199 0.58 11.11 2.46
C SER A 199 -0.37 10.23 3.28
N ASP A 200 -0.28 8.91 3.12
CA ASP A 200 -1.07 7.93 3.87
C ASP A 200 -0.13 7.06 4.71
N THR A 201 -0.39 6.92 6.00
CA THR A 201 0.47 6.22 6.96
C THR A 201 -0.09 4.88 7.42
N SER A 202 -1.24 4.49 6.88
CA SER A 202 -1.92 3.23 7.20
C SER A 202 -2.88 2.83 6.09
N GLY A 203 -3.32 1.59 6.11
CA GLY A 203 -4.31 1.06 5.19
C GLY A 203 -4.17 -0.44 4.98
N LYS A 204 -4.85 -0.96 3.97
CA LYS A 204 -4.83 -2.38 3.63
C LYS A 204 -3.55 -2.74 2.88
N ILE A 205 -3.18 -4.01 2.98
CA ILE A 205 -2.10 -4.62 2.20
C ILE A 205 -2.75 -5.45 1.10
N CYS A 206 -2.31 -5.25 -0.16
CA CYS A 206 -2.87 -5.97 -1.29
C CYS A 206 -1.78 -6.71 -2.07
N LEU A 207 -2.16 -7.87 -2.64
CA LEU A 207 -1.40 -8.57 -3.66
C LEU A 207 -2.19 -8.47 -4.96
N GLN A 208 -1.57 -7.94 -6.02
CA GLN A 208 -2.26 -7.71 -7.29
C GLN A 208 -2.49 -8.98 -8.10
N SER A 209 -3.41 -8.91 -9.06
CA SER A 209 -3.59 -9.80 -10.19
C SER A 209 -3.37 -8.99 -11.45
N GLU A 210 -2.18 -9.10 -12.09
CA GLU A 210 -1.81 -8.23 -13.21
C GLU A 210 -0.91 -8.91 -14.25
N GLY A 211 -1.49 -9.82 -15.03
CA GLY A 211 -0.93 -10.23 -16.30
C GLY A 211 -0.24 -11.59 -16.36
N ALA A 212 0.37 -12.12 -15.30
CA ALA A 212 1.05 -13.41 -15.34
C ALA A 212 0.77 -14.25 -14.09
N VAL A 213 1.00 -15.56 -14.23
CA VAL A 213 0.90 -16.47 -13.07
C VAL A 213 2.02 -16.16 -12.09
N ILE A 214 1.63 -15.98 -10.84
CA ILE A 214 2.55 -15.74 -9.72
C ILE A 214 2.13 -16.60 -8.53
N GLU A 215 3.08 -17.06 -7.77
CA GLU A 215 2.85 -17.80 -6.53
C GLU A 215 3.42 -17.07 -5.34
N TYR A 216 2.71 -17.13 -4.20
CA TYR A 216 3.11 -16.50 -2.96
C TYR A 216 3.10 -17.49 -1.80
N ARG A 217 3.96 -17.25 -0.82
CA ARG A 217 4.00 -17.93 0.48
C ARG A 217 4.59 -17.04 1.57
N ASN A 218 4.59 -17.50 2.81
CA ASN A 218 5.21 -16.81 3.94
C ASN A 218 4.75 -15.35 4.08
N ILE A 219 3.42 -15.12 3.98
CA ILE A 219 2.84 -13.77 4.05
C ILE A 219 2.56 -13.44 5.51
N TYR A 220 3.28 -12.48 6.06
CA TYR A 220 3.12 -12.06 7.46
C TYR A 220 3.50 -10.60 7.69
N ILE A 221 3.12 -10.08 8.86
CA ILE A 221 3.61 -8.81 9.39
C ILE A 221 4.33 -9.05 10.72
N GLU A 222 5.30 -8.18 11.01
CA GLU A 222 6.04 -8.16 12.28
C GLU A 222 6.05 -6.74 12.86
N PRO A 223 6.17 -6.59 14.21
CA PRO A 223 6.43 -5.30 14.82
C PRO A 223 7.79 -4.78 14.35
N LEU A 224 7.91 -3.46 14.33
CA LEU A 224 9.20 -2.79 14.17
C LEU A 224 9.88 -2.70 15.53
N GLU A 225 11.16 -3.04 15.61
CA GLU A 225 11.98 -2.91 16.81
C GLU A 225 12.33 -1.44 17.10
#